data_0cd3853883512db716dd751c327123c3
#
_entry.id   0cd3853883512db716dd751c327123c3
#
_cell.length_a   1.000
_cell.length_b   1.000
_cell.length_c   1.000
_cell.angle_alpha   90.00
_cell.angle_beta   90.00
_cell.angle_gamma   90.00
#
_symmetry.space_group_name_H-M   'P 1'
#
loop_
_entity.id
_entity.type
_entity.pdbx_description
1 polymer ?
#
loop_
_entity_poly.entity_id
_entity_poly.type
_entity_poly.pdbx_seq_one_letter_code
_entity_poly.pdbx_strand_id
1 'polypeptide(L)'
;AQDVSGPIYIVQPGDSLSSIAARFSVSLTDLMSANNISDANQLDAGQQLIIPGLEGITGILNTEVINFGDSFRSLMRRTQGSQILFKKMNHVVSPSEFYVGVSMIVPAQEDGQSLTTRLSPSVGESLLEMAVKQNTDVWTLSHYNYLQGSWDGLPGDTLFTTGENAGQSTSGLPSAFVSAEIRDLPIKQGGTGVITVQTVPNVTLDGILVDHPLHFFPTENGSQVALQGVH
;
A
#
# COMPACT_ATOMS: atom_id res chain seq x y z
N ALA A 1 -35.32 -7.82 11.77
CA ALA A 1 -33.91 -8.03 11.36
C ALA A 1 -33.42 -6.70 10.80
N GLN A 2 -32.40 -6.11 11.42
CA GLN A 2 -31.69 -4.99 10.80
C GLN A 2 -30.99 -5.58 9.57
N ASP A 3 -31.27 -5.03 8.39
CA ASP A 3 -30.43 -5.26 7.23
C ASP A 3 -29.03 -4.75 7.57
N VAL A 4 -28.16 -5.64 7.95
CA VAL A 4 -26.75 -5.32 8.19
C VAL A 4 -26.13 -5.12 6.82
N SER A 5 -26.18 -3.88 6.34
CA SER A 5 -25.52 -3.50 5.09
C SER A 5 -24.13 -2.98 5.43
N GLY A 6 -23.11 -3.59 4.86
CA GLY A 6 -21.71 -3.18 5.02
C GLY A 6 -20.90 -3.67 3.84
N PRO A 7 -19.66 -3.24 3.73
CA PRO A 7 -18.76 -3.76 2.72
C PRO A 7 -18.42 -5.22 3.02
N ILE A 8 -18.02 -5.95 1.99
CA ILE A 8 -17.70 -7.37 2.04
C ILE A 8 -16.19 -7.55 2.09
N TYR A 9 -15.71 -8.38 3.00
CA TYR A 9 -14.34 -8.86 3.03
C TYR A 9 -14.30 -10.33 2.60
N ILE A 10 -13.38 -10.69 1.72
CA ILE A 10 -13.14 -12.07 1.31
C ILE A 10 -12.01 -12.64 2.17
N VAL A 11 -12.32 -13.66 2.95
CA VAL A 11 -11.39 -14.32 3.87
C VAL A 11 -10.18 -14.87 3.12
N GLN A 12 -8.99 -14.49 3.56
CA GLN A 12 -7.73 -14.93 2.98
C GLN A 12 -7.20 -16.18 3.72
N PRO A 13 -6.39 -17.03 3.04
CA PRO A 13 -5.71 -18.13 3.73
C PRO A 13 -4.89 -17.63 4.94
N GLY A 14 -5.12 -18.23 6.10
CA GLY A 14 -4.47 -17.85 7.36
C GLY A 14 -5.20 -16.78 8.18
N ASP A 15 -6.32 -16.25 7.68
CA ASP A 15 -7.18 -15.39 8.49
C ASP A 15 -7.90 -16.18 9.60
N SER A 16 -8.21 -15.46 10.68
CA SER A 16 -9.14 -15.89 11.72
C SER A 16 -10.14 -14.78 11.97
N LEU A 17 -11.33 -15.12 12.49
CA LEU A 17 -12.32 -14.08 12.82
C LEU A 17 -11.79 -13.03 13.78
N SER A 18 -10.93 -13.44 14.74
CA SER A 18 -10.30 -12.51 15.67
C SER A 18 -9.30 -11.57 14.99
N SER A 19 -8.50 -12.08 14.03
CA SER A 19 -7.57 -11.24 13.27
C SER A 19 -8.30 -10.28 12.34
N ILE A 20 -9.39 -10.72 11.72
CA ILE A 20 -10.25 -9.88 10.87
C ILE A 20 -10.93 -8.80 11.73
N ALA A 21 -11.53 -9.16 12.86
CA ALA A 21 -12.16 -8.22 13.77
C ALA A 21 -11.18 -7.12 14.24
N ALA A 22 -9.95 -7.51 14.61
CA ALA A 22 -8.90 -6.57 14.99
C ALA A 22 -8.48 -5.67 13.81
N ARG A 23 -8.33 -6.23 12.61
CA ARG A 23 -7.96 -5.49 11.39
C ARG A 23 -8.97 -4.41 11.03
N PHE A 24 -10.26 -4.72 11.14
CA PHE A 24 -11.35 -3.79 10.83
C PHE A 24 -11.80 -2.95 12.04
N SER A 25 -11.14 -3.12 13.21
CA SER A 25 -11.49 -2.41 14.45
C SER A 25 -12.94 -2.60 14.88
N VAL A 26 -13.48 -3.80 14.66
CA VAL A 26 -14.83 -4.22 15.10
C VAL A 26 -14.73 -5.26 16.20
N SER A 27 -15.77 -5.39 17.01
CA SER A 27 -15.78 -6.47 18.00
C SER A 27 -15.98 -7.84 17.31
N LEU A 28 -15.35 -8.89 17.86
CA LEU A 28 -15.56 -10.25 17.36
C LEU A 28 -17.04 -10.66 17.40
N THR A 29 -17.74 -10.24 18.45
CA THR A 29 -19.18 -10.51 18.62
C THR A 29 -20.02 -9.84 17.53
N ASP A 30 -19.73 -8.58 17.21
CA ASP A 30 -20.47 -7.85 16.17
C ASP A 30 -20.20 -8.46 14.80
N LEU A 31 -18.94 -8.83 14.52
CA LEU A 31 -18.55 -9.49 13.27
C LEU A 31 -19.27 -10.83 13.11
N MET A 32 -19.30 -11.65 14.16
CA MET A 32 -20.01 -12.93 14.17
C MET A 32 -21.52 -12.75 13.98
N SER A 33 -22.09 -11.79 14.70
CA SER A 33 -23.54 -11.50 14.63
C SER A 33 -23.97 -11.01 13.25
N ALA A 34 -23.18 -10.12 12.63
CA ALA A 34 -23.45 -9.57 11.31
C ALA A 34 -23.42 -10.66 10.21
N ASN A 35 -22.66 -11.74 10.45
CA ASN A 35 -22.47 -12.84 9.48
C ASN A 35 -23.18 -14.15 9.87
N ASN A 36 -24.01 -14.15 10.92
CA ASN A 36 -24.68 -15.34 11.45
C ASN A 36 -23.72 -16.50 11.77
N ILE A 37 -22.51 -16.18 12.25
CA ILE A 37 -21.50 -17.18 12.61
C ILE A 37 -21.68 -17.51 14.11
N SER A 38 -21.88 -18.80 14.41
CA SER A 38 -22.05 -19.30 15.78
C SER A 38 -20.74 -19.82 16.39
N ASP A 39 -19.80 -20.27 15.57
CA ASP A 39 -18.50 -20.79 16.00
C ASP A 39 -17.36 -20.03 15.30
N ALA A 40 -16.56 -19.33 16.11
CA ALA A 40 -15.43 -18.53 15.61
C ALA A 40 -14.32 -19.36 14.96
N ASN A 41 -14.31 -20.68 15.15
CA ASN A 41 -13.31 -21.58 14.57
C ASN A 41 -13.72 -22.11 13.17
N GLN A 42 -14.96 -21.84 12.76
CA GLN A 42 -15.47 -22.25 11.43
C GLN A 42 -15.37 -21.06 10.48
N LEU A 43 -14.22 -20.90 9.87
CA LEU A 43 -13.95 -19.87 8.88
C LEU A 43 -13.22 -20.50 7.69
N ASP A 44 -13.81 -20.38 6.52
CA ASP A 44 -13.23 -20.90 5.29
C ASP A 44 -12.58 -19.80 4.46
N ALA A 45 -11.42 -20.10 3.88
CA ALA A 45 -10.78 -19.18 2.93
C ALA A 45 -11.70 -19.02 1.70
N GLY A 46 -11.88 -17.77 1.25
CA GLY A 46 -12.84 -17.43 0.18
C GLY A 46 -14.25 -17.11 0.69
N GLN A 47 -14.55 -17.35 1.95
CA GLN A 47 -15.84 -16.96 2.55
C GLN A 47 -15.99 -15.43 2.52
N GLN A 48 -17.21 -14.96 2.22
CA GLN A 48 -17.54 -13.54 2.24
C GLN A 48 -18.07 -13.13 3.62
N LEU A 49 -17.51 -12.10 4.20
CA LEU A 49 -17.94 -11.54 5.49
C LEU A 49 -18.40 -10.10 5.31
N ILE A 50 -19.56 -9.78 5.85
CA ILE A 50 -20.02 -8.40 5.99
C ILE A 50 -19.26 -7.77 7.16
N ILE A 51 -18.64 -6.63 6.93
CA ILE A 51 -17.92 -5.89 7.97
C ILE A 51 -18.86 -4.82 8.57
N PRO A 52 -19.30 -4.97 9.82
CA PRO A 52 -20.19 -3.98 10.47
C PRO A 52 -19.42 -2.68 10.81
N GLY A 53 -20.14 -1.59 11.08
CA GLY A 53 -19.56 -0.32 11.51
C GLY A 53 -18.96 0.54 10.39
N LEU A 54 -19.07 0.11 9.14
CA LEU A 54 -18.62 0.83 7.97
C LEU A 54 -19.82 1.27 7.10
N GLU A 55 -20.83 1.86 7.73
CA GLU A 55 -22.06 2.30 7.05
C GLU A 55 -21.72 3.34 5.95
N GLY A 56 -22.35 3.17 4.79
CA GLY A 56 -22.14 4.01 3.61
C GLY A 56 -20.92 3.62 2.78
N ILE A 57 -20.21 2.55 3.16
CA ILE A 57 -19.22 1.89 2.31
C ILE A 57 -19.86 0.64 1.74
N THR A 58 -19.69 0.43 0.44
CA THR A 58 -20.20 -0.73 -0.30
C THR A 58 -19.08 -1.36 -1.12
N GLY A 59 -19.29 -2.56 -1.60
CA GLY A 59 -18.32 -3.28 -2.41
C GLY A 59 -17.40 -4.20 -1.60
N ILE A 60 -16.43 -4.76 -2.28
CA ILE A 60 -15.47 -5.70 -1.70
C ILE A 60 -14.29 -4.92 -1.13
N LEU A 61 -13.83 -5.30 0.05
CA LEU A 61 -12.63 -4.78 0.68
C LEU A 61 -11.45 -5.74 0.51
N ASN A 62 -10.28 -5.17 0.34
CA ASN A 62 -9.01 -5.87 0.32
C ASN A 62 -8.05 -5.23 1.33
N THR A 63 -6.88 -5.81 1.50
CA THR A 63 -5.81 -5.21 2.30
C THR A 63 -4.54 -5.10 1.48
N GLU A 64 -3.86 -3.97 1.58
CA GLU A 64 -2.57 -3.74 0.96
C GLU A 64 -1.53 -3.29 1.98
N VAL A 65 -0.31 -3.81 1.84
CA VAL A 65 0.81 -3.40 2.68
C VAL A 65 1.49 -2.18 2.07
N ILE A 66 1.77 -1.18 2.90
CA ILE A 66 2.53 -0.01 2.49
C ILE A 66 3.98 -0.41 2.24
N ASN A 67 4.47 -0.11 1.05
CA ASN A 67 5.83 -0.39 0.63
C ASN A 67 6.70 0.88 0.61
N PHE A 68 8.01 0.71 0.48
CA PHE A 68 8.90 1.83 0.23
C PHE A 68 8.50 2.61 -1.03
N GLY A 69 8.54 3.94 -0.93
CA GLY A 69 8.11 4.83 -2.00
C GLY A 69 6.59 5.02 -2.09
N ASP A 70 5.80 4.30 -1.29
CA ASP A 70 4.38 4.59 -1.18
C ASP A 70 4.16 5.86 -0.36
N SER A 71 3.25 6.68 -0.82
CA SER A 71 2.66 7.80 -0.11
C SER A 71 1.16 7.59 -0.02
N PHE A 72 0.51 8.32 0.86
CA PHE A 72 -0.95 8.32 0.92
C PHE A 72 -1.58 8.62 -0.45
N ARG A 73 -0.99 9.56 -1.20
CA ARG A 73 -1.43 9.95 -2.53
C ARG A 73 -1.23 8.83 -3.56
N SER A 74 -0.08 8.14 -3.54
CA SER A 74 0.19 7.02 -4.43
C SER A 74 -0.76 5.84 -4.17
N LEU A 75 -1.06 5.56 -2.89
CA LEU A 75 -2.03 4.53 -2.55
C LEU A 75 -3.43 4.86 -3.07
N MET A 76 -3.88 6.10 -2.88
CA MET A 76 -5.18 6.54 -3.41
C MET A 76 -5.27 6.43 -4.93
N ARG A 77 -4.20 6.76 -5.64
CA ARG A 77 -4.13 6.58 -7.09
C ARG A 77 -4.23 5.11 -7.48
N ARG A 78 -3.43 4.25 -6.85
CA ARG A 78 -3.40 2.81 -7.14
C ARG A 78 -4.72 2.11 -6.86
N THR A 79 -5.35 2.44 -5.74
CA THR A 79 -6.61 1.79 -5.32
C THR A 79 -7.85 2.43 -5.90
N GLN A 80 -7.70 3.53 -6.65
CA GLN A 80 -8.82 4.28 -7.24
C GLN A 80 -9.88 4.71 -6.21
N GLY A 81 -9.45 4.82 -4.94
CA GLY A 81 -10.32 5.06 -3.80
C GLY A 81 -10.53 6.53 -3.45
N SER A 82 -11.66 6.83 -2.80
CA SER A 82 -11.90 8.14 -2.21
C SER A 82 -11.06 8.32 -0.94
N GLN A 83 -10.37 9.46 -0.82
CA GLN A 83 -9.58 9.81 0.37
C GLN A 83 -10.42 9.78 1.66
N ILE A 84 -11.67 10.23 1.60
CA ILE A 84 -12.57 10.27 2.76
C ILE A 84 -12.91 8.85 3.21
N LEU A 85 -13.28 7.99 2.26
CA LEU A 85 -13.58 6.59 2.54
C LEU A 85 -12.37 5.84 3.08
N PHE A 86 -11.20 6.06 2.48
CA PHE A 86 -9.97 5.44 2.94
C PHE A 86 -9.63 5.81 4.38
N LYS A 87 -9.69 7.10 4.73
CA LYS A 87 -9.48 7.56 6.11
C LYS A 87 -10.48 6.95 7.08
N LYS A 88 -11.75 6.86 6.67
CA LYS A 88 -12.80 6.25 7.48
C LYS A 88 -12.56 4.75 7.71
N MET A 89 -12.25 4.00 6.65
CA MET A 89 -12.00 2.55 6.74
C MET A 89 -10.79 2.20 7.61
N ASN A 90 -9.75 3.01 7.57
CA ASN A 90 -8.48 2.74 8.25
C ASN A 90 -8.33 3.50 9.56
N HIS A 91 -9.32 4.29 9.96
CA HIS A 91 -9.24 5.18 11.14
C HIS A 91 -8.00 6.08 11.16
N VAL A 92 -7.45 6.41 9.98
CA VAL A 92 -6.24 7.23 9.84
C VAL A 92 -6.56 8.69 10.13
N VAL A 93 -5.99 9.21 11.19
CA VAL A 93 -6.14 10.60 11.63
C VAL A 93 -4.92 11.44 11.22
N SER A 94 -3.74 10.84 11.22
CA SER A 94 -2.46 11.51 10.95
C SER A 94 -1.67 10.82 9.84
N PRO A 95 -0.94 11.58 9.00
CA PRO A 95 0.01 10.99 8.04
C PRO A 95 1.09 10.11 8.68
N SER A 96 1.41 10.31 9.97
CA SER A 96 2.39 9.49 10.70
C SER A 96 1.94 8.06 10.94
N GLU A 97 0.65 7.76 10.78
CA GLU A 97 0.11 6.39 10.84
C GLU A 97 0.31 5.63 9.53
N PHE A 98 0.78 6.32 8.49
CA PHE A 98 1.05 5.77 7.17
C PHE A 98 2.54 5.49 7.02
N TYR A 99 2.98 4.30 7.41
CA TYR A 99 4.38 3.89 7.37
C TYR A 99 4.55 2.51 6.74
N VAL A 100 5.76 2.24 6.27
CA VAL A 100 6.12 0.99 5.58
C VAL A 100 5.83 -0.23 6.45
N GLY A 101 5.18 -1.23 5.86
CA GLY A 101 4.81 -2.49 6.52
C GLY A 101 3.47 -2.47 7.21
N VAL A 102 2.81 -1.31 7.34
CA VAL A 102 1.44 -1.29 7.84
C VAL A 102 0.48 -1.80 6.77
N SER A 103 -0.50 -2.61 7.18
CA SER A 103 -1.55 -3.10 6.30
C SER A 103 -2.73 -2.13 6.31
N MET A 104 -3.12 -1.66 5.14
CA MET A 104 -4.25 -0.75 4.95
C MET A 104 -5.42 -1.44 4.26
N ILE A 105 -6.62 -1.12 4.70
CA ILE A 105 -7.86 -1.56 4.07
C ILE A 105 -8.11 -0.69 2.85
N VAL A 106 -8.31 -1.30 1.71
CA VAL A 106 -8.55 -0.65 0.43
C VAL A 106 -9.78 -1.24 -0.25
N PRO A 107 -10.54 -0.47 -1.05
CA PRO A 107 -11.57 -1.05 -1.91
C PRO A 107 -10.95 -2.00 -2.92
N ALA A 108 -11.53 -3.18 -3.10
CA ALA A 108 -11.18 -4.03 -4.22
C ALA A 108 -11.75 -3.40 -5.51
N GLN A 109 -10.97 -3.43 -6.56
CA GLN A 109 -11.43 -2.96 -7.87
C GLN A 109 -12.32 -4.04 -8.50
N GLU A 110 -13.59 -3.73 -8.73
CA GLU A 110 -14.58 -4.70 -9.24
C GLU A 110 -14.36 -5.05 -10.72
N ASP A 111 -13.84 -4.11 -11.53
CA ASP A 111 -13.57 -4.27 -12.98
C ASP A 111 -12.18 -3.73 -13.35
N GLY A 112 -11.27 -3.73 -12.40
CA GLY A 112 -10.05 -2.98 -12.51
C GLY A 112 -9.03 -3.59 -13.44
N GLN A 113 -8.68 -2.84 -14.45
CA GLN A 113 -7.34 -2.96 -15.01
C GLN A 113 -6.37 -2.72 -13.84
N SER A 114 -5.73 -3.78 -13.39
CA SER A 114 -4.78 -3.69 -12.28
C SER A 114 -3.68 -2.69 -12.63
N LEU A 115 -3.61 -1.59 -11.87
CA LEU A 115 -2.58 -0.57 -12.01
C LEU A 115 -1.28 -1.09 -11.38
N THR A 116 -0.58 -1.95 -12.10
CA THR A 116 0.58 -2.69 -11.58
C THR A 116 1.90 -1.99 -11.85
N THR A 117 1.98 -1.18 -12.90
CA THR A 117 3.23 -0.52 -13.28
C THR A 117 3.35 0.83 -12.61
N ARG A 118 4.41 1.02 -11.83
CA ARG A 118 4.75 2.29 -11.18
C ARG A 118 5.63 3.13 -12.08
N LEU A 119 5.35 4.42 -12.13
CA LEU A 119 6.11 5.43 -12.86
C LEU A 119 6.52 6.54 -11.89
N SER A 120 7.73 7.03 -12.02
CA SER A 120 8.17 8.21 -11.27
C SER A 120 8.59 9.31 -12.25
N PRO A 121 7.88 10.46 -12.27
CA PRO A 121 8.29 11.58 -13.10
C PRO A 121 9.69 12.08 -12.75
N SER A 122 10.55 12.18 -13.75
CA SER A 122 11.87 12.78 -13.59
C SER A 122 11.79 14.30 -13.70
N VAL A 123 12.80 15.00 -13.19
CA VAL A 123 12.89 16.45 -13.32
C VAL A 123 12.99 16.82 -14.80
N GLY A 124 12.04 17.64 -15.29
CA GLY A 124 11.96 18.05 -16.69
C GLY A 124 11.22 17.09 -17.62
N GLU A 125 10.78 15.95 -17.14
CA GLU A 125 9.98 14.99 -17.90
C GLU A 125 8.51 15.43 -17.93
N SER A 126 7.94 15.49 -19.12
CA SER A 126 6.52 15.82 -19.29
C SER A 126 5.63 14.58 -19.18
N LEU A 127 4.38 14.79 -18.78
CA LEU A 127 3.39 13.72 -18.73
C LEU A 127 3.18 13.06 -20.12
N LEU A 128 3.36 13.83 -21.21
CA LEU A 128 3.29 13.32 -22.57
C LEU A 128 4.44 12.35 -22.86
N GLU A 129 5.66 12.70 -22.49
CA GLU A 129 6.81 11.80 -22.65
C GLU A 129 6.64 10.50 -21.86
N MET A 130 6.12 10.60 -20.65
CA MET A 130 5.80 9.41 -19.84
C MET A 130 4.74 8.54 -20.52
N ALA A 131 3.66 9.14 -21.00
CA ALA A 131 2.59 8.40 -21.67
C ALA A 131 3.11 7.68 -22.93
N VAL A 132 3.92 8.35 -23.75
CA VAL A 132 4.54 7.75 -24.94
C VAL A 132 5.47 6.59 -24.57
N LYS A 133 6.30 6.71 -23.53
CA LYS A 133 7.17 5.64 -23.05
C LYS A 133 6.38 4.42 -22.57
N GLN A 134 5.19 4.61 -22.06
CA GLN A 134 4.31 3.55 -21.58
C GLN A 134 3.31 3.04 -22.63
N ASN A 135 3.46 3.50 -23.88
CA ASN A 135 2.55 3.16 -24.98
C ASN A 135 1.08 3.44 -24.63
N THR A 136 0.85 4.55 -23.97
CA THR A 136 -0.48 5.06 -23.58
C THR A 136 -0.61 6.52 -23.99
N ASP A 137 -1.77 7.10 -23.77
CA ASP A 137 -2.01 8.52 -24.02
C ASP A 137 -2.09 9.31 -22.69
N VAL A 138 -1.93 10.63 -22.80
CA VAL A 138 -1.89 11.54 -21.65
C VAL A 138 -3.21 11.53 -20.86
N TRP A 139 -4.34 11.37 -21.55
CA TRP A 139 -5.66 11.38 -20.93
C TRP A 139 -5.87 10.15 -20.08
N THR A 140 -5.53 8.98 -20.62
CA THR A 140 -5.57 7.70 -19.92
C THR A 140 -4.65 7.72 -18.71
N LEU A 141 -3.40 8.19 -18.87
CA LEU A 141 -2.46 8.29 -17.75
C LEU A 141 -2.95 9.28 -16.68
N SER A 142 -3.54 10.40 -17.07
CA SER A 142 -4.14 11.38 -16.15
C SER A 142 -5.34 10.79 -15.40
N HIS A 143 -6.20 10.07 -16.12
CA HIS A 143 -7.39 9.44 -15.55
C HIS A 143 -7.02 8.40 -14.50
N TYR A 144 -6.09 7.49 -14.80
CA TYR A 144 -5.63 6.47 -13.85
C TYR A 144 -5.05 7.06 -12.57
N ASN A 145 -4.49 8.25 -12.66
CA ASN A 145 -3.81 8.87 -11.51
C ASN A 145 -4.58 10.04 -10.89
N TYR A 146 -5.83 10.29 -11.31
CA TYR A 146 -6.65 11.40 -10.84
C TYR A 146 -5.92 12.76 -10.94
N LEU A 147 -5.12 12.94 -11.99
CA LEU A 147 -4.42 14.20 -12.19
C LEU A 147 -5.40 15.29 -12.65
N GLN A 148 -5.30 16.46 -12.05
CA GLN A 148 -6.11 17.62 -12.42
C GLN A 148 -5.59 18.30 -13.70
N GLY A 149 -4.38 17.96 -14.10
CA GLY A 149 -3.72 18.47 -15.31
C GLY A 149 -2.28 17.98 -15.40
N SER A 150 -1.59 18.34 -16.47
CA SER A 150 -0.19 17.95 -16.71
C SER A 150 0.79 18.45 -15.63
N TRP A 151 0.39 19.45 -14.87
CA TRP A 151 1.16 20.05 -13.77
C TRP A 151 1.01 19.28 -12.44
N ASP A 152 0.09 18.35 -12.35
CA ASP A 152 -0.22 17.62 -11.11
C ASP A 152 0.66 16.36 -10.90
N GLY A 153 1.38 15.94 -11.94
CA GLY A 153 2.40 14.91 -11.86
C GLY A 153 3.77 15.54 -11.58
N LEU A 154 4.15 15.64 -10.31
CA LEU A 154 5.40 16.30 -9.91
C LEU A 154 6.57 15.31 -9.90
N PRO A 155 7.81 15.77 -10.14
CA PRO A 155 9.01 14.96 -9.92
C PRO A 155 9.03 14.36 -8.50
N GLY A 156 9.27 13.07 -8.41
CA GLY A 156 9.21 12.32 -7.15
C GLY A 156 7.84 11.79 -6.76
N ASP A 157 6.78 12.14 -7.47
CA ASP A 157 5.47 11.49 -7.34
C ASP A 157 5.53 10.04 -7.85
N THR A 158 4.63 9.21 -7.36
CA THR A 158 4.38 7.88 -7.95
C THR A 158 3.08 7.92 -8.74
N LEU A 159 3.17 7.64 -10.02
CA LEU A 159 2.05 7.43 -10.92
C LEU A 159 1.92 5.94 -11.25
N PHE A 160 0.75 5.56 -11.75
CA PHE A 160 0.46 4.19 -12.10
C PHE A 160 -0.09 4.08 -13.52
N THR A 161 0.18 2.95 -14.16
CA THR A 161 -0.43 2.58 -15.45
C THR A 161 -0.69 1.08 -15.49
N THR A 162 -1.52 0.68 -16.45
CA THR A 162 -1.73 -0.72 -16.80
C THR A 162 -0.62 -1.10 -17.77
N GLY A 163 0.16 -2.11 -17.49
CA GLY A 163 1.21 -2.56 -18.41
C GLY A 163 1.51 -4.03 -18.24
N GLU A 164 1.70 -4.70 -19.38
CA GLU A 164 2.23 -6.07 -19.43
C GLU A 164 3.74 -6.12 -19.16
N ASN A 165 4.40 -4.98 -18.98
CA ASN A 165 5.81 -4.88 -18.63
C ASN A 165 6.04 -5.18 -17.15
N ALA A 166 5.65 -6.37 -16.74
CA ALA A 166 5.92 -6.95 -15.43
C ALA A 166 7.44 -7.12 -15.12
N GLY A 167 8.31 -6.56 -15.92
CA GLY A 167 9.77 -6.66 -15.80
C GLY A 167 10.48 -5.43 -15.24
N GLN A 168 9.81 -4.30 -15.14
CA GLN A 168 10.35 -3.10 -14.52
C GLN A 168 9.32 -2.53 -13.54
N SER A 169 9.22 -3.15 -12.39
CA SER A 169 8.73 -2.47 -11.19
C SER A 169 9.68 -1.29 -10.95
N THR A 170 9.38 -0.15 -11.56
CA THR A 170 9.99 1.10 -11.13
C THR A 170 9.47 1.31 -9.71
N SER A 171 10.29 0.94 -8.74
CA SER A 171 10.01 1.23 -7.35
C SER A 171 9.71 2.73 -7.28
N GLY A 172 8.77 3.18 -6.42
CA GLY A 172 8.56 4.60 -6.16
C GLY A 172 9.76 5.26 -5.48
N LEU A 173 10.92 4.61 -5.56
CA LEU A 173 12.21 5.06 -5.07
C LEU A 173 12.85 5.99 -6.11
N PRO A 174 13.65 6.98 -5.67
CA PRO A 174 14.46 7.78 -6.56
C PRO A 174 15.32 6.92 -7.49
N SER A 175 15.63 7.43 -8.68
CA SER A 175 16.37 6.69 -9.73
C SER A 175 17.74 6.16 -9.32
N ALA A 176 18.30 6.69 -8.23
CA ALA A 176 19.53 6.19 -7.63
C ALA A 176 19.37 4.83 -6.91
N PHE A 177 18.13 4.44 -6.58
CA PHE A 177 17.84 3.19 -5.89
C PHE A 177 17.41 2.12 -6.88
N VAL A 178 18.01 0.94 -6.75
CA VAL A 178 17.62 -0.27 -7.47
C VAL A 178 16.56 -1.02 -6.67
N SER A 179 16.79 -1.17 -5.36
CA SER A 179 15.83 -1.78 -4.44
C SER A 179 16.04 -1.26 -3.01
N ALA A 180 14.99 -1.31 -2.21
CA ALA A 180 15.04 -1.14 -0.77
C ALA A 180 14.05 -2.10 -0.10
N GLU A 181 14.51 -2.81 0.90
CA GLU A 181 13.73 -3.80 1.63
C GLU A 181 13.92 -3.63 3.13
N ILE A 182 12.85 -3.80 3.89
CA ILE A 182 12.91 -4.03 5.34
C ILE A 182 12.45 -5.46 5.61
N ARG A 183 13.23 -6.20 6.38
CA ARG A 183 12.85 -7.55 6.82
C ARG A 183 12.10 -7.50 8.14
N ASP A 184 11.33 -8.56 8.38
CA ASP A 184 10.64 -8.82 9.64
C ASP A 184 9.63 -7.73 10.04
N LEU A 185 8.85 -7.26 9.07
CA LEU A 185 7.74 -6.34 9.33
C LEU A 185 6.50 -7.08 9.88
N PRO A 186 5.74 -6.45 10.80
CA PRO A 186 6.07 -5.19 11.49
C PRO A 186 7.19 -5.36 12.51
N ILE A 187 8.07 -4.38 12.60
CA ILE A 187 9.16 -4.41 13.59
C ILE A 187 8.54 -4.26 14.98
N LYS A 188 8.72 -5.25 15.82
CA LYS A 188 8.22 -5.24 17.20
C LYS A 188 9.17 -4.46 18.10
N GLN A 189 8.61 -3.86 19.16
CA GLN A 189 9.42 -3.24 20.22
C GLN A 189 10.43 -4.25 20.78
N GLY A 190 11.67 -3.83 20.94
CA GLY A 190 12.79 -4.71 21.31
C GLY A 190 13.39 -5.51 20.15
N GLY A 191 12.81 -5.42 18.95
CA GLY A 191 13.34 -6.05 17.74
C GLY A 191 14.37 -5.19 17.03
N THR A 192 15.01 -5.77 16.02
CA THR A 192 15.97 -5.06 15.14
C THR A 192 15.41 -5.08 13.72
N GLY A 193 15.19 -3.90 13.15
CA GLY A 193 14.90 -3.75 11.74
C GLY A 193 16.17 -3.92 10.91
N VAL A 194 16.11 -4.78 9.90
CA VAL A 194 17.18 -4.96 8.92
C VAL A 194 16.76 -4.32 7.61
N ILE A 195 17.43 -3.23 7.25
CA ILE A 195 17.14 -2.48 6.02
C ILE A 195 18.23 -2.78 5.01
N THR A 196 17.86 -3.36 3.88
CA THR A 196 18.79 -3.66 2.78
C THR A 196 18.48 -2.72 1.60
N VAL A 197 19.49 -2.02 1.12
CA VAL A 197 19.35 -1.08 0.01
C VAL A 197 20.36 -1.42 -1.07
N GLN A 198 19.91 -1.44 -2.32
CA GLN A 198 20.77 -1.52 -3.49
C GLN A 198 20.62 -0.23 -4.29
N THR A 199 21.76 0.37 -4.64
CA THR A 199 21.84 1.61 -5.41
C THR A 199 22.66 1.45 -6.66
N VAL A 200 22.55 2.43 -7.58
CA VAL A 200 23.53 2.58 -8.64
C VAL A 200 24.91 2.94 -8.04
N PRO A 201 26.02 2.68 -8.76
CA PRO A 201 27.36 2.97 -8.26
C PRO A 201 27.55 4.45 -7.83
N ASN A 202 28.40 4.66 -6.83
CA ASN A 202 28.80 6.00 -6.34
C ASN A 202 27.68 6.82 -5.67
N VAL A 203 26.74 6.17 -5.03
CA VAL A 203 25.70 6.80 -4.21
C VAL A 203 26.02 6.65 -2.73
N THR A 204 26.00 7.76 -2.01
CA THR A 204 26.07 7.74 -0.55
C THR A 204 24.66 7.66 0.00
N LEU A 205 24.38 6.68 0.86
CA LEU A 205 23.10 6.52 1.52
C LEU A 205 23.07 7.28 2.83
N ASP A 206 21.97 7.97 3.03
CA ASP A 206 21.57 8.57 4.29
C ASP A 206 20.11 8.18 4.56
N GLY A 207 19.75 8.01 5.82
CA GLY A 207 18.40 7.61 6.17
C GLY A 207 18.12 7.74 7.65
N ILE A 208 16.83 7.79 7.95
CA ILE A 208 16.32 7.86 9.33
C ILE A 208 15.20 6.82 9.45
N LEU A 209 15.25 6.04 10.50
CA LEU A 209 14.14 5.16 10.88
C LEU A 209 13.57 5.65 12.21
N VAL A 210 12.31 6.06 12.20
CA VAL A 210 11.68 6.78 13.31
C VAL A 210 12.49 8.08 13.57
N ASP A 211 13.16 8.22 14.68
CA ASP A 211 14.00 9.40 15.02
C ASP A 211 15.49 9.05 15.07
N HIS A 212 15.89 7.88 14.57
CA HIS A 212 17.28 7.41 14.65
C HIS A 212 17.94 7.39 13.27
N PRO A 213 19.14 7.98 13.13
CA PRO A 213 19.89 7.92 11.87
C PRO A 213 20.32 6.48 11.57
N LEU A 214 20.20 6.09 10.31
CA LEU A 214 20.63 4.79 9.83
C LEU A 214 22.10 4.87 9.41
N HIS A 215 22.86 3.86 9.83
CA HIS A 215 24.23 3.68 9.41
C HIS A 215 24.30 2.49 8.44
N PHE A 216 24.67 2.78 7.19
CA PHE A 216 24.74 1.78 6.13
C PHE A 216 26.15 1.20 6.01
N PHE A 217 26.21 -0.12 5.91
CA PHE A 217 27.45 -0.89 5.71
C PHE A 217 27.37 -1.63 4.38
N PRO A 218 28.43 -1.61 3.56
CA PRO A 218 28.46 -2.38 2.33
C PRO A 218 28.51 -3.88 2.61
N THR A 219 27.81 -4.65 1.79
CA THR A 219 27.84 -6.11 1.80
C THR A 219 28.65 -6.64 0.61
N GLU A 220 29.04 -7.90 0.67
CA GLU A 220 29.79 -8.57 -0.41
C GLU A 220 29.03 -8.59 -1.75
N ASN A 221 27.69 -8.51 -1.69
CA ASN A 221 26.82 -8.54 -2.88
C ASN A 221 26.59 -7.16 -3.51
N GLY A 222 27.31 -6.12 -3.04
CA GLY A 222 27.16 -4.75 -3.55
C GLY A 222 25.91 -4.00 -3.04
N SER A 223 25.11 -4.60 -2.16
CA SER A 223 24.06 -3.91 -1.42
C SER A 223 24.63 -3.26 -0.16
N GLN A 224 23.87 -2.35 0.45
CA GLN A 224 24.19 -1.74 1.72
C GLN A 224 23.12 -2.11 2.74
N VAL A 225 23.52 -2.41 3.96
CA VAL A 225 22.64 -2.84 5.05
C VAL A 225 22.77 -1.90 6.22
N ALA A 226 21.63 -1.49 6.78
CA ALA A 226 21.53 -0.81 8.06
C ALA A 226 20.75 -1.66 9.06
N LEU A 227 21.17 -1.62 10.31
CA LEU A 227 20.51 -2.27 11.44
C LEU A 227 20.02 -1.19 12.41
N GLN A 228 18.76 -1.26 12.78
CA GLN A 228 18.18 -0.33 13.75
C GLN A 228 17.34 -1.07 14.79
N GLY A 229 17.74 -0.93 16.05
CA GLY A 229 16.92 -1.38 17.18
C GLY A 229 15.71 -0.47 17.39
N VAL A 230 14.57 -1.06 17.72
CA VAL A 230 13.34 -0.34 18.07
C VAL A 230 13.07 -0.52 19.55
N HIS A 231 13.10 0.58 20.30
CA HIS A 231 12.96 0.63 21.77
C HIS A 231 11.53 0.88 22.19
#